data_e908d6544bf40173ec7e4da9320b6dc4
#
_entry.id   e908d6544bf40173ec7e4da9320b6dc4
#
_cell.length_a   1.000
_cell.length_b   1.000
_cell.length_c   1.000
_cell.angle_alpha   90.00
_cell.angle_beta   90.00
_cell.angle_gamma   90.00
#
_symmetry.space_group_name_H-M   'P 1'
#
loop_
_entity.id
_entity.type
_entity.pdbx_description
1 polymer ?
#
loop_
_entity_poly.entity_id
_entity_poly.type
_entity_poly.pdbx_seq_one_letter_code
_entity_poly.pdbx_strand_id
1 'polypeptide(L)'
;MKKLAIILALALSAGLIASAKNDKPAEITVISYTIRMGVAKDGTNSWEYRYPASAMMISDQKPDIFGLQEAYDFQVKYMDEYCDGYKSVGVGREDGKSKGEHMSIFYNKKKIALLKWGTYWLSETPDKPSIGWDAACMRTATWALMKDKASGKKFYYVN
;
A
#
# COMPACT_ATOMS: atom_id res chain seq x y z
N MET A 1 -55.61 34.16 17.17
CA MET A 1 -55.14 33.23 16.16
C MET A 1 -53.91 33.71 15.40
N LYS A 2 -53.07 34.59 15.96
CA LYS A 2 -51.82 35.07 15.28
C LYS A 2 -50.52 34.65 15.95
N LYS A 3 -50.58 33.82 17.02
CA LYS A 3 -49.38 33.35 17.76
C LYS A 3 -48.94 31.92 17.42
N LEU A 4 -49.67 31.16 16.60
CA LEU A 4 -49.37 29.79 16.25
C LEU A 4 -48.54 29.65 14.96
N ALA A 5 -48.49 30.70 14.13
CA ALA A 5 -47.78 30.67 12.84
C ALA A 5 -46.28 30.96 12.96
N ILE A 6 -45.80 31.53 14.09
CA ILE A 6 -44.38 31.90 14.25
C ILE A 6 -43.52 30.72 14.76
N ILE A 7 -44.11 29.73 15.44
CA ILE A 7 -43.39 28.58 15.99
C ILE A 7 -43.09 27.51 14.92
N LEU A 8 -43.89 27.47 13.84
CA LEU A 8 -43.70 26.49 12.78
C LEU A 8 -42.58 26.88 11.78
N ALA A 9 -42.23 28.16 11.70
CA ALA A 9 -41.16 28.64 10.79
C ALA A 9 -39.75 28.46 11.37
N LEU A 10 -39.57 28.32 12.69
CA LEU A 10 -38.27 28.08 13.32
C LEU A 10 -37.88 26.60 13.35
N ALA A 11 -38.80 25.69 13.18
CA ALA A 11 -38.52 24.25 13.20
C ALA A 11 -38.04 23.71 11.85
N LEU A 12 -38.18 24.45 10.75
CA LEU A 12 -37.75 24.00 9.40
C LEU A 12 -36.34 24.46 9.00
N SER A 13 -35.70 25.32 9.79
CA SER A 13 -34.33 25.79 9.48
C SER A 13 -33.22 24.98 10.14
N ALA A 14 -33.52 23.96 10.94
CA ALA A 14 -32.56 23.13 11.64
C ALA A 14 -32.15 21.86 10.88
N GLY A 15 -32.63 21.65 9.65
CA GLY A 15 -32.53 20.39 8.92
C GLY A 15 -31.51 20.34 7.77
N LEU A 16 -30.74 21.39 7.51
CA LEU A 16 -29.73 21.41 6.44
C LEU A 16 -28.35 21.74 7.01
N ILE A 17 -27.90 20.95 7.97
CA ILE A 17 -26.45 20.77 8.10
C ILE A 17 -26.05 19.83 6.94
N ALA A 18 -25.85 20.42 5.77
CA ALA A 18 -25.13 19.75 4.70
C ALA A 18 -23.81 19.30 5.32
N SER A 19 -23.62 17.99 5.41
CA SER A 19 -22.34 17.40 5.76
C SER A 19 -21.33 17.99 4.77
N ALA A 20 -20.59 19.01 5.18
CA ALA A 20 -19.51 19.56 4.39
C ALA A 20 -18.58 18.39 4.08
N LYS A 21 -18.65 17.91 2.83
CA LYS A 21 -17.71 16.93 2.32
C LYS A 21 -16.34 17.49 2.64
N ASN A 22 -15.54 16.73 3.35
CA ASN A 22 -14.19 17.14 3.75
C ASN A 22 -13.34 17.18 2.46
N ASP A 23 -13.38 18.31 1.75
CA ASP A 23 -12.73 18.52 0.45
C ASP A 23 -11.22 18.78 0.58
N LYS A 24 -10.62 18.42 1.73
CA LYS A 24 -9.17 18.45 1.84
C LYS A 24 -8.56 17.54 0.79
N PRO A 25 -7.60 18.04 0.01
CA PRO A 25 -6.86 17.19 -0.92
C PRO A 25 -6.18 16.07 -0.12
N ALA A 26 -6.24 14.84 -0.64
CA ALA A 26 -5.44 13.76 -0.11
C ALA A 26 -4.01 13.94 -0.64
N GLU A 27 -3.06 14.10 0.26
CA GLU A 27 -1.62 14.10 -0.06
C GLU A 27 -1.05 12.77 0.42
N ILE A 28 -0.51 11.99 -0.49
CA ILE A 28 0.05 10.67 -0.24
C ILE A 28 1.51 10.66 -0.70
N THR A 29 2.41 10.46 0.25
CA THR A 29 3.84 10.30 -0.04
C THR A 29 4.14 8.83 -0.35
N VAL A 30 4.76 8.60 -1.51
CA VAL A 30 5.03 7.24 -2.01
C VAL A 30 6.52 7.07 -2.30
N ILE A 31 7.07 5.91 -1.92
CA ILE A 31 8.41 5.47 -2.34
C ILE A 31 8.29 4.19 -3.17
N SER A 32 8.94 4.17 -4.33
CA SER A 32 9.23 2.95 -5.10
C SER A 32 10.67 2.55 -4.82
N TYR A 33 10.86 1.33 -4.29
CA TYR A 33 12.17 0.89 -3.80
C TYR A 33 12.54 -0.49 -4.31
N THR A 34 13.42 -0.56 -5.31
CA THR A 34 14.08 -1.80 -5.69
C THR A 34 15.11 -2.14 -4.62
N ILE A 35 14.71 -3.02 -3.69
CA ILE A 35 15.52 -3.35 -2.51
C ILE A 35 16.75 -4.22 -2.86
N ARG A 36 16.83 -4.71 -4.07
CA ARG A 36 17.82 -5.69 -4.57
C ARG A 36 17.65 -7.06 -3.90
N MET A 37 17.56 -8.11 -4.66
CA MET A 37 17.38 -9.46 -4.15
C MET A 37 18.46 -9.84 -3.12
N GLY A 38 18.00 -10.28 -1.94
CA GLY A 38 18.86 -10.51 -0.79
C GLY A 38 19.77 -11.73 -0.90
N VAL A 39 19.61 -12.54 -1.95
CA VAL A 39 20.45 -13.69 -2.27
C VAL A 39 21.59 -13.35 -3.24
N ALA A 40 21.64 -12.11 -3.73
CA ALA A 40 22.68 -11.65 -4.64
C ALA A 40 24.03 -11.55 -3.90
N LYS A 41 25.08 -12.02 -4.57
CA LYS A 41 26.47 -11.96 -4.07
C LYS A 41 27.10 -10.64 -4.51
N ASP A 42 26.74 -9.56 -3.85
CA ASP A 42 27.16 -8.20 -4.20
C ASP A 42 28.35 -7.70 -3.33
N GLY A 43 29.12 -8.63 -2.72
CA GLY A 43 30.24 -8.30 -1.84
C GLY A 43 29.79 -7.46 -0.64
N THR A 44 30.44 -6.32 -0.41
CA THR A 44 30.10 -5.40 0.71
C THR A 44 28.75 -4.74 0.55
N ASN A 45 28.10 -4.88 -0.61
CA ASN A 45 26.73 -4.39 -0.87
C ASN A 45 25.68 -5.49 -0.76
N SER A 46 26.05 -6.70 -0.32
CA SER A 46 25.11 -7.79 -0.06
C SER A 46 24.12 -7.39 1.04
N TRP A 47 22.96 -8.04 1.05
CA TRP A 47 21.87 -7.73 1.99
C TRP A 47 22.32 -7.71 3.44
N GLU A 48 23.16 -8.63 3.84
CA GLU A 48 23.70 -8.75 5.21
C GLU A 48 24.44 -7.50 5.73
N TYR A 49 24.89 -6.61 4.84
CA TYR A 49 25.56 -5.36 5.24
C TYR A 49 24.67 -4.12 5.12
N ARG A 50 23.56 -4.20 4.39
CA ARG A 50 22.73 -3.01 4.10
C ARG A 50 21.30 -3.07 4.64
N TYR A 51 20.88 -4.21 5.25
CA TYR A 51 19.52 -4.32 5.75
C TYR A 51 19.15 -3.23 6.79
N PRO A 52 20.05 -2.80 7.72
CA PRO A 52 19.68 -1.75 8.65
C PRO A 52 19.43 -0.42 7.94
N ALA A 53 20.26 -0.06 6.97
CA ALA A 53 20.11 1.17 6.20
C ALA A 53 18.80 1.21 5.41
N SER A 54 18.33 0.05 4.93
CA SER A 54 17.05 -0.05 4.23
C SER A 54 15.87 0.33 5.13
N ALA A 55 15.82 -0.21 6.36
CA ALA A 55 14.79 0.13 7.33
C ALA A 55 14.91 1.57 7.84
N MET A 56 16.14 2.03 8.10
CA MET A 56 16.40 3.41 8.55
C MET A 56 15.93 4.43 7.50
N MET A 57 16.19 4.20 6.23
CA MET A 57 15.74 5.07 5.15
C MET A 57 14.21 5.23 5.16
N ILE A 58 13.45 4.14 5.31
CA ILE A 58 11.99 4.21 5.42
C ILE A 58 11.56 4.96 6.69
N SER A 59 12.25 4.71 7.82
CA SER A 59 11.98 5.38 9.10
C SER A 59 12.21 6.89 9.02
N ASP A 60 13.23 7.33 8.29
CA ASP A 60 13.58 8.74 8.10
C ASP A 60 12.62 9.43 7.12
N GLN A 61 12.33 8.80 5.99
CA GLN A 61 11.47 9.37 4.95
C GLN A 61 9.97 9.34 5.30
N LYS A 62 9.55 8.40 6.15
CA LYS A 62 8.17 8.23 6.64
C LYS A 62 7.11 8.27 5.53
N PRO A 63 7.26 7.51 4.44
CA PRO A 63 6.27 7.51 3.37
C PRO A 63 4.93 6.98 3.89
N ASP A 64 3.83 7.36 3.22
CA ASP A 64 2.52 6.79 3.51
C ASP A 64 2.39 5.39 2.94
N ILE A 65 3.04 5.16 1.80
CA ILE A 65 3.10 3.89 1.10
C ILE A 65 4.50 3.71 0.53
N PHE A 66 5.02 2.48 0.55
CA PHE A 66 6.16 2.13 -0.27
C PHE A 66 5.99 0.76 -0.91
N GLY A 67 6.49 0.63 -2.13
CA GLY A 67 6.51 -0.62 -2.88
C GLY A 67 7.93 -1.17 -2.94
N LEU A 68 8.10 -2.45 -2.60
CA LEU A 68 9.36 -3.16 -2.77
C LEU A 68 9.35 -3.97 -4.05
N GLN A 69 10.45 -3.94 -4.79
CA GLN A 69 10.74 -4.82 -5.92
C GLN A 69 11.97 -5.65 -5.61
N GLU A 70 12.07 -6.83 -6.21
CA GLU A 70 13.14 -7.82 -6.00
C GLU A 70 13.22 -8.38 -4.56
N ALA A 71 12.24 -8.11 -3.69
CA ALA A 71 12.29 -8.54 -2.30
C ALA A 71 12.03 -10.04 -2.16
N TYR A 72 12.89 -10.76 -1.47
CA TYR A 72 12.61 -12.12 -1.02
C TYR A 72 11.83 -12.10 0.31
N ASP A 73 11.16 -13.19 0.63
CA ASP A 73 10.32 -13.32 1.83
C ASP A 73 11.03 -12.88 3.12
N PHE A 74 12.29 -13.25 3.31
CA PHE A 74 13.07 -12.85 4.48
C PHE A 74 13.36 -11.34 4.52
N GLN A 75 13.47 -10.67 3.35
CA GLN A 75 13.61 -9.21 3.29
C GLN A 75 12.29 -8.52 3.61
N VAL A 76 11.17 -9.04 3.11
CA VAL A 76 9.83 -8.54 3.46
C VAL A 76 9.58 -8.67 4.95
N LYS A 77 9.89 -9.83 5.55
CA LYS A 77 9.78 -10.06 7.00
C LYS A 77 10.66 -9.10 7.82
N TYR A 78 11.88 -8.85 7.36
CA TYR A 78 12.74 -7.87 8.00
C TYR A 78 12.12 -6.46 7.99
N MET A 79 11.61 -6.03 6.84
CA MET A 79 10.96 -4.72 6.73
C MET A 79 9.66 -4.65 7.56
N ASP A 80 8.88 -5.73 7.66
CA ASP A 80 7.71 -5.81 8.53
C ASP A 80 8.07 -5.68 10.01
N GLU A 81 9.21 -6.23 10.43
CA GLU A 81 9.70 -6.19 11.80
C GLU A 81 10.27 -4.80 12.18
N TYR A 82 11.04 -4.19 11.27
CA TYR A 82 11.81 -2.98 11.59
C TYR A 82 11.21 -1.67 11.06
N CYS A 83 10.15 -1.71 10.25
CA CYS A 83 9.42 -0.51 9.82
C CYS A 83 8.14 -0.33 10.65
N ASP A 84 8.30 0.17 11.87
CA ASP A 84 7.19 0.40 12.79
C ASP A 84 6.06 1.25 12.18
N GLY A 85 4.83 0.82 12.43
CA GLY A 85 3.64 1.56 11.97
C GLY A 85 3.15 1.15 10.59
N TYR A 86 3.91 0.33 9.85
CA TYR A 86 3.50 -0.21 8.54
C TYR A 86 2.87 -1.59 8.66
N LYS A 87 2.20 -1.98 7.59
CA LYS A 87 1.78 -3.35 7.29
C LYS A 87 2.03 -3.61 5.82
N SER A 88 2.30 -4.86 5.47
CA SER A 88 2.56 -5.27 4.10
C SER A 88 1.48 -6.16 3.52
N VAL A 89 1.41 -6.19 2.19
CA VAL A 89 0.67 -7.16 1.38
C VAL A 89 1.49 -7.51 0.14
N GLY A 90 1.28 -8.70 -0.37
CA GLY A 90 1.98 -9.24 -1.53
C GLY A 90 2.33 -10.70 -1.31
N VAL A 91 2.71 -11.39 -2.36
CA VAL A 91 3.09 -12.81 -2.34
C VAL A 91 4.31 -13.05 -3.22
N GLY A 92 5.01 -14.15 -2.98
CA GLY A 92 6.10 -14.60 -3.82
C GLY A 92 5.63 -15.05 -5.19
N ARG A 93 6.35 -14.66 -6.23
CA ARG A 93 5.94 -14.87 -7.63
C ARG A 93 5.95 -16.33 -8.07
N GLU A 94 6.70 -17.22 -7.37
CA GLU A 94 6.87 -18.61 -7.81
C GLU A 94 5.75 -19.53 -7.32
N ASP A 95 5.15 -19.27 -6.16
CA ASP A 95 4.14 -20.14 -5.56
C ASP A 95 2.87 -19.42 -5.11
N GLY A 96 2.83 -18.10 -5.28
CA GLY A 96 1.73 -17.28 -4.75
C GLY A 96 1.70 -17.22 -3.22
N LYS A 97 2.79 -17.52 -2.56
CA LYS A 97 2.95 -17.50 -1.09
C LYS A 97 4.24 -16.80 -0.69
N SER A 98 5.34 -17.55 -0.56
CA SER A 98 6.61 -17.04 -0.03
C SER A 98 7.82 -17.25 -0.94
N LYS A 99 7.68 -18.03 -2.03
CA LYS A 99 8.81 -18.33 -2.91
C LYS A 99 9.02 -17.29 -4.01
N GLY A 100 10.29 -16.98 -4.24
CA GLY A 100 10.73 -16.03 -5.26
C GLY A 100 10.61 -14.58 -4.80
N GLU A 101 10.74 -13.67 -5.74
CA GLU A 101 10.64 -12.25 -5.48
C GLU A 101 9.20 -11.82 -5.24
N HIS A 102 9.03 -10.86 -4.32
CA HIS A 102 7.77 -10.22 -3.98
C HIS A 102 7.73 -8.80 -4.56
N MET A 103 6.58 -8.42 -5.07
CA MET A 103 6.21 -7.03 -5.35
C MET A 103 5.35 -6.50 -4.20
N SER A 104 5.94 -6.44 -3.00
CA SER A 104 5.19 -6.11 -1.78
C SER A 104 4.83 -4.63 -1.71
N ILE A 105 3.66 -4.34 -1.15
CA ILE A 105 3.18 -3.00 -0.85
C ILE A 105 3.12 -2.84 0.66
N PHE A 106 3.82 -1.86 1.19
CA PHE A 106 3.78 -1.44 2.58
C PHE A 106 2.97 -0.15 2.72
N TYR A 107 2.16 -0.05 3.76
CA TYR A 107 1.35 1.14 4.00
C TYR A 107 1.31 1.51 5.49
N ASN A 108 1.36 2.81 5.77
CA ASN A 108 1.23 3.34 7.12
C ASN A 108 -0.20 3.11 7.64
N LYS A 109 -0.35 2.15 8.56
CA LYS A 109 -1.65 1.74 9.11
C LYS A 109 -2.40 2.83 9.89
N LYS A 110 -1.72 3.91 10.31
CA LYS A 110 -2.36 5.04 10.97
C LYS A 110 -3.05 5.96 9.95
N LYS A 111 -2.47 6.13 8.76
CA LYS A 111 -2.94 7.06 7.73
C LYS A 111 -3.79 6.38 6.66
N ILE A 112 -3.45 5.16 6.29
CA ILE A 112 -4.05 4.42 5.20
C ILE A 112 -4.86 3.22 5.73
N ALA A 113 -6.04 3.01 5.18
CA ALA A 113 -6.83 1.79 5.35
C ALA A 113 -6.74 0.95 4.09
N LEU A 114 -6.32 -0.31 4.22
CA LEU A 114 -6.39 -1.30 3.15
C LEU A 114 -7.82 -1.82 3.05
N LEU A 115 -8.42 -1.75 1.86
CA LEU A 115 -9.79 -2.22 1.61
C LEU A 115 -9.80 -3.57 0.87
N LYS A 116 -8.92 -3.70 -0.13
CA LYS A 116 -8.79 -4.91 -0.93
C LYS A 116 -7.39 -4.96 -1.54
N TRP A 117 -6.86 -6.14 -1.79
CA TRP A 117 -5.59 -6.31 -2.49
C TRP A 117 -5.55 -7.65 -3.22
N GLY A 118 -4.61 -7.79 -4.12
CA GLY A 118 -4.30 -9.03 -4.81
C GLY A 118 -2.99 -8.91 -5.57
N THR A 119 -2.48 -10.05 -6.01
CA THR A 119 -1.35 -10.13 -6.93
C THR A 119 -1.82 -10.86 -8.18
N TYR A 120 -1.43 -10.39 -9.34
CA TYR A 120 -1.62 -11.09 -10.59
C TYR A 120 -0.29 -11.27 -11.32
N TRP A 121 -0.21 -12.38 -12.07
CA TRP A 121 0.93 -12.69 -12.91
C TRP A 121 0.76 -12.01 -14.27
N LEU A 122 1.85 -11.44 -14.78
CA LEU A 122 1.88 -10.83 -16.11
C LEU A 122 2.01 -11.94 -17.16
N SER A 123 0.89 -12.58 -17.44
CA SER A 123 0.75 -13.73 -18.33
C SER A 123 -0.70 -13.87 -18.83
N GLU A 124 -0.94 -14.85 -19.69
CA GLU A 124 -2.27 -15.24 -20.15
C GLU A 124 -3.15 -15.85 -19.04
N THR A 125 -2.52 -16.27 -17.91
CA THR A 125 -3.21 -16.83 -16.74
C THR A 125 -2.86 -16.02 -15.47
N PRO A 126 -3.40 -14.80 -15.32
CA PRO A 126 -2.96 -13.86 -14.30
C PRO A 126 -3.33 -14.24 -12.87
N ASP A 127 -4.18 -15.21 -12.66
CA ASP A 127 -4.71 -15.66 -11.37
C ASP A 127 -3.87 -16.74 -10.69
N LYS A 128 -2.80 -17.22 -11.34
CA LYS A 128 -1.92 -18.27 -10.81
C LYS A 128 -0.47 -18.08 -11.26
N PRO A 129 0.50 -18.65 -10.50
CA PRO A 129 1.90 -18.64 -10.88
C PRO A 129 2.12 -19.14 -12.32
N SER A 130 2.62 -18.26 -13.18
CA SER A 130 2.84 -18.54 -14.60
C SER A 130 3.85 -17.58 -15.21
N ILE A 131 4.50 -18.03 -16.28
CA ILE A 131 5.34 -17.19 -17.14
C ILE A 131 4.48 -16.80 -18.33
N GLY A 132 4.45 -15.51 -18.67
CA GLY A 132 3.71 -15.00 -19.79
C GLY A 132 4.59 -14.54 -20.92
N TRP A 133 4.04 -14.63 -22.12
CA TRP A 133 4.61 -14.14 -23.37
C TRP A 133 6.04 -14.66 -23.56
N ASP A 134 7.03 -13.78 -23.70
CA ASP A 134 8.46 -14.12 -23.90
C ASP A 134 9.32 -13.81 -22.65
N ALA A 135 8.69 -13.68 -21.48
CA ALA A 135 9.40 -13.36 -20.24
C ALA A 135 10.33 -14.50 -19.81
N ALA A 136 11.57 -14.16 -19.40
CA ALA A 136 12.55 -15.13 -18.91
C ALA A 136 12.17 -15.75 -17.56
N CYS A 137 11.28 -15.14 -16.81
CA CYS A 137 10.81 -15.63 -15.51
C CYS A 137 9.42 -15.06 -15.22
N MET A 138 8.75 -15.60 -14.20
CA MET A 138 7.47 -15.08 -13.72
C MET A 138 7.58 -13.60 -13.33
N ARG A 139 6.62 -12.80 -13.77
CA ARG A 139 6.48 -11.38 -13.41
C ARG A 139 5.13 -11.16 -12.76
N THR A 140 5.11 -10.36 -11.72
CA THR A 140 3.88 -10.09 -10.96
C THR A 140 3.68 -8.59 -10.76
N ALA A 141 2.44 -8.21 -10.58
CA ALA A 141 2.05 -6.92 -10.06
C ALA A 141 1.11 -7.10 -8.87
N THR A 142 1.44 -6.47 -7.76
CA THR A 142 0.58 -6.42 -6.58
C THR A 142 -0.21 -5.12 -6.60
N TRP A 143 -1.52 -5.20 -6.42
CA TRP A 143 -2.40 -4.05 -6.37
C TRP A 143 -3.12 -3.97 -5.03
N ALA A 144 -3.45 -2.78 -4.61
CA ALA A 144 -4.22 -2.51 -3.41
C ALA A 144 -5.22 -1.40 -3.64
N LEU A 145 -6.48 -1.64 -3.26
CA LEU A 145 -7.49 -0.60 -3.08
C LEU A 145 -7.35 -0.08 -1.66
N MET A 146 -7.04 1.17 -1.53
CA MET A 146 -6.75 1.86 -0.27
C MET A 146 -7.67 3.05 -0.06
N LYS A 147 -7.74 3.49 1.19
CA LYS A 147 -8.48 4.69 1.58
C LYS A 147 -7.58 5.57 2.46
N ASP A 148 -7.41 6.81 2.09
CA ASP A 148 -6.87 7.82 2.99
C ASP A 148 -7.89 8.09 4.11
N LYS A 149 -7.47 7.87 5.36
CA LYS A 149 -8.37 7.98 6.51
C LYS A 149 -8.76 9.43 6.81
N ALA A 150 -7.91 10.38 6.46
CA ALA A 150 -8.16 11.80 6.74
C ALA A 150 -9.19 12.40 5.78
N SER A 151 -9.04 12.17 4.49
CA SER A 151 -9.97 12.70 3.46
C SER A 151 -11.13 11.76 3.15
N GLY A 152 -11.01 10.46 3.50
CA GLY A 152 -11.96 9.42 3.13
C GLY A 152 -11.89 8.99 1.66
N LYS A 153 -10.99 9.57 0.86
CA LYS A 153 -10.82 9.25 -0.56
C LYS A 153 -10.22 7.88 -0.77
N LYS A 154 -10.73 7.16 -1.75
CA LYS A 154 -10.23 5.84 -2.16
C LYS A 154 -9.35 5.98 -3.39
N PHE A 155 -8.34 5.13 -3.48
CA PHE A 155 -7.42 5.09 -4.61
C PHE A 155 -6.85 3.69 -4.78
N TYR A 156 -6.33 3.40 -5.96
CA TYR A 156 -5.55 2.20 -6.21
C TYR A 156 -4.06 2.55 -6.18
N TYR A 157 -3.29 1.66 -5.58
CA TYR A 157 -1.84 1.63 -5.70
C TYR A 157 -1.42 0.29 -6.32
N VAL A 158 -0.49 0.31 -7.25
CA VAL A 158 0.03 -0.86 -7.95
C VAL A 158 1.55 -0.83 -7.91
N ASN A 159 2.14 -1.96 -7.53
CA ASN A 159 3.58 -2.17 -7.48
C ASN A 159 3.98 -3.30 -8.45
#